data_4d107561e2613b5fdbfc269bd7211c13
#
_entry.id   4d107561e2613b5fdbfc269bd7211c13
#
_cell.length_a   1.000
_cell.length_b   1.000
_cell.length_c   1.000
_cell.angle_alpha   90.00
_cell.angle_beta   90.00
_cell.angle_gamma   90.00
#
_symmetry.space_group_name_H-M   'P 1'
#
loop_
_entity.id
_entity.type
_entity.pdbx_description
1 polymer ?
#
loop_
_entity_poly.entity_id
_entity_poly.type
_entity_poly.pdbx_seq_one_letter_code
_entity_poly.pdbx_strand_id
1 'polypeptide(L)'
;MPVDQRRRRAPQVLLAITALLAVLTACGGKPSASAQPVASASATASAESSPTVDASPSAAPSASASKASPSPSPSVSKKAAAAGTTAAANDASRLKTLPANTTQVVIVQAASASATTASLRAYAKTGGVWQPVLSAMSARIGGNGFSGDKHEGDKTTPTGVFSFDGTMYGIAANPGVKYAYHKVVQDDWWDENSSSPGYNTFHHGANPGGPSEPLWQISPQYTYFAVIRYNMPATPGRGSGIFLHQATAGATLGCVSLPQGDLVALLRWLNPAANPRIVLSPTSQLSRY
;
A
#
# COMPACT_ATOMS: atom_id res chain seq x y z
N MET A 1 56.78 -26.13 -39.15
CA MET A 1 55.59 -25.79 -39.94
C MET A 1 54.94 -24.60 -39.27
N PRO A 2 54.92 -23.41 -39.86
CA PRO A 2 54.34 -22.23 -39.24
C PRO A 2 52.85 -22.11 -39.58
N VAL A 3 52.04 -21.75 -38.55
CA VAL A 3 50.61 -21.49 -38.65
C VAL A 3 50.38 -20.02 -39.00
N ASP A 4 49.67 -19.81 -40.10
CA ASP A 4 49.32 -18.53 -40.71
C ASP A 4 48.27 -17.79 -39.88
N GLN A 5 48.58 -16.63 -39.34
CA GLN A 5 47.66 -15.70 -38.66
C GLN A 5 47.09 -14.69 -39.65
N ARG A 6 45.95 -14.96 -40.23
CA ARG A 6 45.20 -13.95 -41.00
C ARG A 6 44.38 -13.05 -40.10
N ARG A 7 44.88 -11.85 -39.85
CA ARG A 7 44.11 -10.74 -39.26
C ARG A 7 43.01 -10.29 -40.22
N ARG A 8 41.76 -10.46 -39.83
CA ARG A 8 40.61 -9.83 -40.51
C ARG A 8 40.38 -8.44 -39.92
N ARG A 9 40.58 -7.40 -40.70
CA ARG A 9 40.25 -6.01 -40.42
C ARG A 9 38.77 -5.82 -40.63
N ALA A 10 38.07 -5.22 -39.63
CA ALA A 10 36.69 -4.72 -39.76
C ALA A 10 36.68 -3.33 -40.41
N PRO A 11 35.71 -3.01 -41.27
CA PRO A 11 35.59 -1.68 -41.84
C PRO A 11 34.97 -0.68 -40.84
N GLN A 12 35.63 0.45 -40.69
CA GLN A 12 35.06 1.63 -40.02
C GLN A 12 34.01 2.28 -40.91
N VAL A 13 32.79 2.36 -40.43
CA VAL A 13 31.73 3.14 -41.07
C VAL A 13 31.79 4.55 -40.47
N LEU A 14 32.16 5.51 -41.30
CA LEU A 14 32.16 6.94 -41.00
C LEU A 14 30.71 7.45 -41.18
N LEU A 15 30.05 7.84 -40.12
CA LEU A 15 28.73 8.48 -40.20
C LEU A 15 28.93 10.01 -40.17
N ALA A 16 28.62 10.64 -41.31
CA ALA A 16 28.62 12.10 -41.44
C ALA A 16 27.34 12.66 -40.81
N ILE A 17 27.50 13.58 -39.85
CA ILE A 17 26.40 14.34 -39.24
C ILE A 17 26.24 15.62 -40.06
N THR A 18 25.17 15.75 -40.82
CA THR A 18 24.73 17.00 -41.47
C THR A 18 23.83 17.78 -40.50
N ALA A 19 24.32 18.86 -39.99
CA ALA A 19 23.55 19.84 -39.20
C ALA A 19 22.69 20.69 -40.18
N LEU A 20 21.37 20.62 -39.98
CA LEU A 20 20.40 21.50 -40.65
C LEU A 20 20.01 22.66 -39.71
N LEU A 21 20.51 23.86 -39.96
CA LEU A 21 20.09 25.08 -39.31
C LEU A 21 18.78 25.56 -39.91
N ALA A 22 17.70 25.55 -39.12
CA ALA A 22 16.46 26.26 -39.51
C ALA A 22 16.36 27.57 -38.69
N VAL A 23 16.51 28.68 -39.39
CA VAL A 23 16.22 30.03 -38.90
C VAL A 23 14.71 30.25 -39.00
N LEU A 24 14.05 30.52 -37.86
CA LEU A 24 12.67 31.01 -37.84
C LEU A 24 12.63 32.41 -37.25
N THR A 25 12.25 33.34 -38.08
CA THR A 25 12.02 34.76 -37.87
C THR A 25 10.89 35.02 -36.89
N ALA A 26 11.10 35.97 -36.01
CA ALA A 26 10.13 36.50 -35.07
C ALA A 26 9.01 37.28 -35.75
N CYS A 27 7.79 37.10 -35.28
CA CYS A 27 6.74 38.13 -35.33
C CYS A 27 6.14 38.28 -33.94
N GLY A 28 6.26 39.49 -33.40
CA GLY A 28 5.80 39.86 -32.07
C GLY A 28 4.27 39.98 -31.98
N GLY A 29 3.77 39.64 -30.84
CA GLY A 29 2.42 39.92 -30.37
C GLY A 29 2.44 40.09 -28.86
N LYS A 30 2.22 41.30 -28.40
CA LYS A 30 2.03 41.64 -26.97
C LYS A 30 0.70 41.09 -26.51
N PRO A 31 0.60 40.47 -25.32
CA PRO A 31 -0.67 40.33 -24.64
C PRO A 31 -0.92 41.56 -23.76
N SER A 32 -2.11 42.14 -23.96
CA SER A 32 -2.70 43.22 -23.18
C SER A 32 -3.15 42.67 -21.82
N ALA A 33 -2.71 43.31 -20.75
CA ALA A 33 -3.20 43.10 -19.41
C ALA A 33 -4.58 43.75 -19.27
N SER A 34 -5.54 42.99 -18.76
CA SER A 34 -6.76 43.55 -18.17
C SER A 34 -6.98 42.90 -16.82
N ALA A 35 -6.60 43.66 -15.81
CA ALA A 35 -6.98 43.39 -14.43
C ALA A 35 -8.35 44.01 -14.17
N GLN A 36 -9.27 43.26 -13.60
CA GLN A 36 -10.41 43.84 -12.88
C GLN A 36 -10.50 43.22 -11.48
N PRO A 37 -10.69 44.07 -10.46
CA PRO A 37 -10.83 43.62 -9.06
C PRO A 37 -12.29 43.26 -8.78
N VAL A 38 -12.54 42.15 -8.11
CA VAL A 38 -13.82 41.88 -7.49
C VAL A 38 -13.73 42.11 -6.01
N ALA A 39 -14.70 42.90 -5.56
CA ALA A 39 -14.85 43.49 -4.26
C ALA A 39 -15.04 42.51 -3.12
N SER A 40 -14.41 42.85 -1.98
CA SER A 40 -14.77 42.38 -0.65
C SER A 40 -16.23 42.69 -0.33
N ALA A 41 -16.94 41.70 0.12
CA ALA A 41 -18.16 41.89 0.88
C ALA A 41 -17.95 41.34 2.30
N SER A 42 -17.74 42.27 3.23
CA SER A 42 -17.91 42.07 4.67
C SER A 42 -19.39 41.84 4.94
N ALA A 43 -19.71 40.80 5.65
CA ALA A 43 -21.00 40.63 6.32
C ALA A 43 -20.77 40.43 7.82
N THR A 44 -21.34 41.33 8.51
CA THR A 44 -21.37 41.68 9.92
C THR A 44 -21.92 40.53 10.79
N ALA A 45 -21.37 40.44 11.98
CA ALA A 45 -21.86 39.67 13.11
C ALA A 45 -23.27 40.07 13.54
N SER A 46 -24.08 39.11 13.95
CA SER A 46 -25.16 39.31 14.92
C SER A 46 -25.10 38.18 15.93
N ALA A 47 -24.83 38.58 17.16
CA ALA A 47 -24.99 37.80 18.36
C ALA A 47 -26.46 37.88 18.79
N GLU A 48 -27.02 36.72 19.19
CA GLU A 48 -28.12 36.74 20.18
C GLU A 48 -28.22 35.36 20.85
N SER A 49 -27.90 35.38 22.11
CA SER A 49 -28.57 35.04 23.34
C SER A 49 -29.06 33.60 23.55
N SER A 50 -28.45 33.03 24.56
CA SER A 50 -28.90 31.86 25.34
C SER A 50 -30.25 32.14 26.05
N PRO A 51 -30.95 31.08 26.45
CA PRO A 51 -31.42 31.05 27.81
C PRO A 51 -30.96 29.80 28.60
N THR A 52 -30.45 30.10 29.74
CA THR A 52 -30.33 29.31 30.97
C THR A 52 -31.70 28.86 31.43
N VAL A 53 -31.89 27.61 31.78
CA VAL A 53 -32.85 27.16 32.75
C VAL A 53 -32.28 26.07 33.65
N ASP A 54 -32.44 26.38 34.85
CA ASP A 54 -32.06 25.86 36.14
C ASP A 54 -32.87 24.61 36.53
N ALA A 55 -32.35 23.92 37.58
CA ALA A 55 -33.04 23.10 38.57
C ALA A 55 -32.75 21.59 38.57
N SER A 56 -31.92 21.27 39.50
CA SER A 56 -31.82 20.05 40.33
C SER A 56 -33.07 19.90 41.25
N PRO A 57 -33.14 18.90 42.15
CA PRO A 57 -32.84 17.46 42.15
C PRO A 57 -34.05 16.64 42.67
N SER A 58 -34.04 15.33 42.60
CA SER A 58 -34.69 14.55 43.67
C SER A 58 -34.47 13.02 43.56
N ALA A 59 -33.97 12.49 44.66
CA ALA A 59 -34.32 11.28 45.40
C ALA A 59 -34.03 9.91 44.82
N ALA A 60 -33.13 9.27 45.51
CA ALA A 60 -33.04 7.78 45.65
C ALA A 60 -34.24 7.24 46.48
N PRO A 61 -34.56 5.98 46.37
CA PRO A 61 -34.61 5.13 47.55
C PRO A 61 -33.90 3.78 47.40
N SER A 62 -33.06 3.55 48.37
CA SER A 62 -32.96 2.47 49.36
C SER A 62 -33.30 1.04 48.96
N ALA A 63 -32.26 0.24 49.11
CA ALA A 63 -32.09 -1.12 49.52
C ALA A 63 -33.29 -2.07 49.73
N SER A 64 -33.12 -3.28 49.15
CA SER A 64 -33.53 -4.49 49.90
C SER A 64 -32.61 -5.65 49.50
N ALA A 65 -31.90 -6.14 50.48
CA ALA A 65 -31.07 -7.34 50.44
C ALA A 65 -31.96 -8.59 50.52
N SER A 66 -31.76 -9.53 49.59
CA SER A 66 -32.23 -10.90 49.79
C SER A 66 -31.02 -11.85 49.68
N LYS A 67 -30.72 -12.47 50.81
CA LYS A 67 -29.81 -13.61 50.97
C LYS A 67 -30.40 -14.81 50.24
N ALA A 68 -29.67 -15.42 49.36
CA ALA A 68 -29.90 -16.78 48.89
C ALA A 68 -28.59 -17.60 49.06
N SER A 69 -28.80 -18.74 49.67
CA SER A 69 -27.88 -19.79 50.11
C SER A 69 -27.09 -20.44 48.96
N PRO A 70 -25.89 -21.01 49.19
CA PRO A 70 -25.08 -21.61 48.15
C PRO A 70 -25.57 -23.03 47.83
N SER A 71 -25.81 -23.32 46.58
CA SER A 71 -26.02 -24.70 46.07
C SER A 71 -24.70 -25.26 45.53
N PRO A 72 -24.43 -26.56 45.68
CA PRO A 72 -23.11 -27.13 45.42
C PRO A 72 -22.79 -27.22 43.91
N SER A 73 -21.57 -26.85 43.61
CA SER A 73 -20.94 -26.94 42.28
C SER A 73 -20.75 -28.42 41.87
N PRO A 74 -21.13 -28.84 40.67
CA PRO A 74 -20.68 -30.13 40.14
C PRO A 74 -19.23 -29.96 39.64
N SER A 75 -18.35 -30.77 40.24
CA SER A 75 -16.99 -30.99 39.77
C SER A 75 -17.02 -31.63 38.38
N VAL A 76 -16.72 -30.84 37.34
CA VAL A 76 -16.56 -31.37 35.97
C VAL A 76 -15.06 -31.68 35.81
N SER A 77 -14.73 -32.95 35.85
CA SER A 77 -13.45 -33.51 35.43
C SER A 77 -13.14 -33.05 33.99
N LYS A 78 -12.12 -32.19 33.89
CA LYS A 78 -11.55 -31.74 32.63
C LYS A 78 -10.72 -32.86 32.03
N LYS A 79 -11.36 -33.78 31.32
CA LYS A 79 -10.68 -34.71 30.41
C LYS A 79 -10.23 -33.91 29.23
N ALA A 80 -8.96 -33.51 29.19
CA ALA A 80 -8.34 -32.91 28.03
C ALA A 80 -8.33 -33.92 26.89
N ALA A 81 -9.34 -33.85 26.04
CA ALA A 81 -9.29 -34.48 24.73
C ALA A 81 -8.38 -33.59 23.86
N ALA A 82 -7.15 -34.05 23.61
CA ALA A 82 -6.34 -33.57 22.52
C ALA A 82 -7.04 -33.98 21.20
N ALA A 83 -8.05 -33.21 20.81
CA ALA A 83 -8.58 -33.29 19.46
C ALA A 83 -7.56 -32.62 18.57
N GLY A 84 -6.78 -33.40 17.85
CA GLY A 84 -6.03 -32.97 16.69
C GLY A 84 -7.03 -32.46 15.64
N THR A 85 -7.41 -31.18 15.75
CA THR A 85 -8.13 -30.49 14.69
C THR A 85 -7.17 -30.39 13.51
N THR A 86 -7.32 -31.28 12.54
CA THR A 86 -6.80 -31.03 11.19
C THR A 86 -7.38 -29.70 10.75
N ALA A 87 -6.54 -28.66 10.78
CA ALA A 87 -6.98 -27.33 10.33
C ALA A 87 -7.50 -27.45 8.91
N ALA A 88 -8.71 -26.94 8.68
CA ALA A 88 -9.29 -26.92 7.34
C ALA A 88 -8.31 -26.22 6.38
N ALA A 89 -8.06 -26.82 5.23
CA ALA A 89 -7.19 -26.24 4.22
C ALA A 89 -7.70 -24.84 3.83
N ASN A 90 -6.85 -23.84 3.92
CA ASN A 90 -7.14 -22.48 3.54
C ASN A 90 -6.13 -21.97 2.50
N ASP A 91 -6.34 -20.76 1.99
CA ASP A 91 -5.49 -20.22 0.93
C ASP A 91 -4.01 -20.12 1.34
N ALA A 92 -3.72 -19.79 2.59
CA ALA A 92 -2.33 -19.70 3.08
C ALA A 92 -1.66 -21.08 3.17
N SER A 93 -2.40 -22.15 3.44
CA SER A 93 -1.87 -23.52 3.46
C SER A 93 -1.52 -24.06 2.06
N ARG A 94 -1.98 -23.40 1.01
CA ARG A 94 -1.68 -23.75 -0.41
C ARG A 94 -0.39 -23.16 -0.91
N LEU A 95 0.17 -22.18 -0.21
CA LEU A 95 1.41 -21.48 -0.60
C LEU A 95 2.63 -22.37 -0.35
N LYS A 96 3.53 -22.44 -1.34
CA LYS A 96 4.69 -23.34 -1.35
C LYS A 96 6.03 -22.60 -1.32
N THR A 97 6.04 -21.29 -1.62
CA THR A 97 7.25 -20.50 -1.80
C THR A 97 7.51 -19.51 -0.67
N LEU A 98 6.70 -19.56 0.39
CA LEU A 98 6.93 -18.70 1.55
C LEU A 98 8.24 -19.05 2.25
N PRO A 99 9.06 -18.08 2.67
CA PRO A 99 10.21 -18.32 3.52
C PRO A 99 9.81 -19.08 4.80
N ALA A 100 10.64 -20.02 5.25
CA ALA A 100 10.32 -20.90 6.38
C ALA A 100 10.02 -20.14 7.68
N ASN A 101 10.65 -18.97 7.88
CA ASN A 101 10.46 -18.10 9.04
C ASN A 101 9.28 -17.11 8.90
N THR A 102 8.48 -17.21 7.83
CA THR A 102 7.27 -16.40 7.67
C THR A 102 6.15 -16.96 8.55
N THR A 103 5.62 -16.12 9.42
CA THR A 103 4.49 -16.45 10.30
C THR A 103 3.29 -15.52 10.15
N GLN A 104 3.39 -14.53 9.28
CA GLN A 104 2.27 -13.68 8.84
C GLN A 104 2.24 -13.64 7.32
N VAL A 105 1.07 -13.86 6.71
CA VAL A 105 0.89 -13.71 5.27
C VAL A 105 -0.40 -12.97 4.98
N VAL A 106 -0.31 -12.03 4.04
CA VAL A 106 -1.43 -11.32 3.43
C VAL A 106 -1.62 -11.86 2.03
N ILE A 107 -2.82 -12.28 1.67
CA ILE A 107 -3.13 -12.77 0.33
C ILE A 107 -4.13 -11.82 -0.30
N VAL A 108 -3.76 -11.24 -1.43
CA VAL A 108 -4.61 -10.41 -2.29
C VAL A 108 -4.91 -11.22 -3.54
N GLN A 109 -6.15 -11.65 -3.69
CA GLN A 109 -6.55 -12.49 -4.81
C GLN A 109 -7.79 -11.94 -5.51
N ALA A 110 -7.80 -12.05 -6.83
CA ALA A 110 -8.91 -11.69 -7.68
C ALA A 110 -9.41 -12.88 -8.50
N ALA A 111 -10.67 -12.85 -8.91
CA ALA A 111 -11.29 -13.93 -9.68
C ALA A 111 -10.58 -14.21 -11.00
N SER A 112 -10.03 -13.15 -11.64
CA SER A 112 -9.28 -13.24 -12.91
C SER A 112 -8.07 -12.30 -12.92
N ALA A 113 -7.17 -12.48 -13.87
CA ALA A 113 -6.03 -11.60 -14.06
C ALA A 113 -6.46 -10.18 -14.49
N SER A 114 -7.60 -10.02 -15.17
CA SER A 114 -8.11 -8.72 -15.63
C SER A 114 -9.01 -8.01 -14.62
N ALA A 115 -9.31 -8.62 -13.47
CA ALA A 115 -10.16 -8.00 -12.45
C ALA A 115 -9.43 -6.80 -11.83
N THR A 116 -10.19 -5.73 -11.52
CA THR A 116 -9.69 -4.51 -10.86
C THR A 116 -10.04 -4.45 -9.38
N THR A 117 -10.77 -5.45 -8.90
CA THR A 117 -11.12 -5.66 -7.51
C THR A 117 -10.60 -7.00 -7.04
N ALA A 118 -10.24 -7.08 -5.76
CA ALA A 118 -9.68 -8.26 -5.15
C ALA A 118 -10.24 -8.46 -3.73
N SER A 119 -10.09 -9.65 -3.18
CA SER A 119 -10.25 -9.94 -1.77
C SER A 119 -8.88 -10.01 -1.12
N LEU A 120 -8.72 -9.33 0.01
CA LEU A 120 -7.54 -9.42 0.85
C LEU A 120 -7.88 -10.22 2.11
N ARG A 121 -7.04 -11.20 2.45
CA ARG A 121 -7.11 -11.99 3.68
C ARG A 121 -5.76 -12.02 4.37
N ALA A 122 -5.79 -11.95 5.70
CA ALA A 122 -4.61 -12.00 6.55
C ALA A 122 -4.60 -13.31 7.36
N TYR A 123 -3.44 -13.95 7.45
CA TYR A 123 -3.25 -15.21 8.15
C TYR A 123 -2.03 -15.16 9.06
N ALA A 124 -2.15 -15.72 10.25
CA ALA A 124 -1.03 -16.00 11.16
C ALA A 124 -0.76 -17.51 11.22
N LYS A 125 0.50 -17.89 11.35
CA LYS A 125 0.93 -19.29 11.54
C LYS A 125 1.17 -19.54 13.02
N THR A 126 0.35 -20.40 13.60
CA THR A 126 0.42 -20.80 15.02
C THR A 126 0.52 -22.30 15.12
N GLY A 127 1.53 -22.83 15.82
CA GLY A 127 1.75 -24.27 15.90
C GLY A 127 1.91 -24.96 14.54
N GLY A 128 2.49 -24.25 13.57
CA GLY A 128 2.69 -24.78 12.21
C GLY A 128 1.47 -24.64 11.28
N VAL A 129 0.33 -24.16 11.79
CA VAL A 129 -0.94 -24.08 11.07
C VAL A 129 -1.31 -22.64 10.77
N TRP A 130 -1.70 -22.35 9.52
CA TRP A 130 -2.21 -21.05 9.10
C TRP A 130 -3.66 -20.85 9.53
N GLN A 131 -3.93 -19.76 10.23
CA GLN A 131 -5.27 -19.37 10.69
C GLN A 131 -5.60 -17.95 10.18
N PRO A 132 -6.83 -17.72 9.68
CA PRO A 132 -7.27 -16.37 9.35
C PRO A 132 -7.38 -15.54 10.64
N VAL A 133 -6.96 -14.27 10.60
CA VAL A 133 -6.87 -13.41 11.79
C VAL A 133 -7.70 -12.12 11.71
N LEU A 134 -8.05 -11.70 10.53
CA LEU A 134 -8.90 -10.55 10.28
C LEU A 134 -10.03 -10.96 9.32
N SER A 135 -11.13 -10.24 9.35
CA SER A 135 -12.19 -10.41 8.34
C SER A 135 -11.63 -10.20 6.94
N ALA A 136 -12.24 -10.82 5.95
CA ALA A 136 -11.90 -10.57 4.56
C ALA A 136 -12.17 -9.10 4.21
N MET A 137 -11.23 -8.46 3.53
CA MET A 137 -11.27 -7.06 3.15
C MET A 137 -11.48 -6.93 1.65
N SER A 138 -12.29 -5.96 1.23
CA SER A 138 -12.42 -5.61 -0.19
C SER A 138 -11.24 -4.74 -0.60
N ALA A 139 -10.50 -5.15 -1.61
CA ALA A 139 -9.35 -4.41 -2.12
C ALA A 139 -9.59 -3.92 -3.55
N ARG A 140 -8.91 -2.82 -3.92
CA ARG A 140 -8.75 -2.39 -5.30
C ARG A 140 -7.30 -2.67 -5.73
N ILE A 141 -7.13 -3.01 -6.99
CA ILE A 141 -5.84 -3.28 -7.61
C ILE A 141 -5.73 -2.50 -8.93
N GLY A 142 -4.68 -2.73 -9.66
CA GLY A 142 -4.39 -2.02 -10.92
C GLY A 142 -5.55 -2.03 -11.90
N GLY A 143 -5.73 -0.92 -12.64
CA GLY A 143 -6.80 -0.74 -13.62
C GLY A 143 -6.78 -1.76 -14.77
N ASN A 144 -5.62 -2.37 -14.99
CA ASN A 144 -5.45 -3.48 -15.94
C ASN A 144 -5.25 -4.84 -15.24
N GLY A 145 -5.64 -4.95 -13.95
CA GLY A 145 -5.59 -6.18 -13.18
C GLY A 145 -4.17 -6.60 -12.78
N PHE A 146 -3.90 -7.90 -12.79
CA PHE A 146 -2.62 -8.51 -12.43
C PHE A 146 -1.73 -8.77 -13.64
N SER A 147 -0.41 -8.59 -13.49
CA SER A 147 0.60 -9.00 -14.47
C SER A 147 1.81 -9.66 -13.82
N GLY A 148 2.31 -10.73 -14.42
CA GLY A 148 3.63 -11.30 -14.10
C GLY A 148 4.79 -10.57 -14.78
N ASP A 149 4.49 -9.71 -15.74
CA ASP A 149 5.43 -8.91 -16.52
C ASP A 149 5.04 -7.44 -16.46
N LYS A 150 5.13 -6.87 -15.23
CA LYS A 150 4.80 -5.48 -14.98
C LYS A 150 5.84 -4.52 -15.56
N HIS A 151 5.36 -3.41 -16.13
CA HIS A 151 6.17 -2.31 -16.65
C HIS A 151 5.68 -0.96 -16.10
N GLU A 152 6.50 0.07 -16.24
CA GLU A 152 6.07 1.44 -15.93
C GLU A 152 4.84 1.82 -16.74
N GLY A 153 3.87 2.46 -16.07
CA GLY A 153 2.67 3.00 -16.71
C GLY A 153 1.64 1.96 -17.18
N ASP A 154 1.88 0.65 -17.04
CA ASP A 154 0.99 -0.42 -17.51
C ASP A 154 -0.29 -0.58 -16.69
N LYS A 155 -0.39 0.10 -15.55
CA LYS A 155 -1.53 0.06 -14.61
C LYS A 155 -1.88 -1.33 -14.11
N THR A 156 -0.92 -2.28 -14.11
CA THR A 156 -1.12 -3.62 -13.55
C THR A 156 -0.55 -3.73 -12.14
N THR A 157 -1.15 -4.57 -11.31
CA THR A 157 -0.56 -5.00 -10.04
C THR A 157 0.34 -6.21 -10.29
N PRO A 158 1.59 -6.21 -9.83
CA PRO A 158 2.50 -7.34 -10.06
C PRO A 158 2.01 -8.59 -9.35
N THR A 159 2.19 -9.77 -9.97
CA THR A 159 1.97 -11.05 -9.30
C THR A 159 3.24 -11.54 -8.62
N GLY A 160 3.12 -12.16 -7.45
CA GLY A 160 4.27 -12.71 -6.74
C GLY A 160 4.10 -12.78 -5.23
N VAL A 161 5.22 -13.15 -4.57
CA VAL A 161 5.37 -13.11 -3.11
C VAL A 161 6.38 -12.02 -2.78
N PHE A 162 5.94 -11.01 -2.03
CA PHE A 162 6.76 -9.86 -1.70
C PHE A 162 6.87 -9.68 -0.18
N SER A 163 7.94 -9.03 0.28
CA SER A 163 8.03 -8.50 1.63
C SER A 163 7.46 -7.07 1.67
N PHE A 164 7.29 -6.56 2.89
CA PHE A 164 7.11 -5.13 3.11
C PHE A 164 8.46 -4.46 3.35
N ASP A 165 8.55 -3.16 3.11
CA ASP A 165 9.71 -2.38 3.50
C ASP A 165 9.84 -2.30 5.03
N GLY A 166 11.03 -1.95 5.53
CA GLY A 166 11.29 -1.81 6.97
C GLY A 166 10.57 -0.64 7.62
N THR A 167 10.10 0.31 6.81
CA THR A 167 9.40 1.52 7.24
C THR A 167 8.00 1.57 6.62
N MET A 168 7.02 1.93 7.42
CA MET A 168 5.70 2.35 6.97
C MET A 168 5.62 3.87 6.99
N TYR A 169 4.77 4.44 6.17
CA TYR A 169 4.71 5.86 5.91
C TYR A 169 3.29 6.40 6.05
N GLY A 170 3.17 7.71 6.18
CA GLY A 170 1.86 8.37 6.10
C GLY A 170 1.91 9.87 6.36
N ILE A 171 1.00 10.59 5.73
CA ILE A 171 0.80 12.04 5.94
C ILE A 171 0.30 12.29 7.39
N ALA A 172 -0.51 11.39 7.93
CA ALA A 172 -0.99 11.46 9.30
C ALA A 172 0.05 10.91 10.31
N ALA A 173 -0.19 11.13 11.59
CA ALA A 173 0.62 10.57 12.67
C ALA A 173 0.54 9.04 12.69
N ASN A 174 1.58 8.39 13.25
CA ASN A 174 1.64 6.92 13.37
C ASN A 174 0.32 6.36 13.97
N PRO A 175 -0.37 5.49 13.24
CA PRO A 175 -1.63 4.92 13.71
C PRO A 175 -1.42 3.79 14.75
N GLY A 176 -0.20 3.51 15.18
CA GLY A 176 0.15 2.45 16.13
C GLY A 176 0.69 1.20 15.43
N VAL A 177 1.44 1.35 14.33
CA VAL A 177 2.11 0.22 13.65
C VAL A 177 3.34 -0.24 14.43
N LYS A 178 3.73 -1.51 14.23
CA LYS A 178 4.91 -2.14 14.85
C LYS A 178 6.19 -1.98 14.04
N TYR A 179 6.07 -1.48 12.83
CA TYR A 179 7.17 -1.12 11.96
C TYR A 179 7.76 0.24 12.36
N ALA A 180 8.96 0.55 11.91
CA ALA A 180 9.40 1.94 11.86
C ALA A 180 8.35 2.75 11.08
N TYR A 181 8.15 4.01 11.48
CA TYR A 181 7.15 4.87 10.86
C TYR A 181 7.75 6.22 10.51
N HIS A 182 7.64 6.60 9.26
CA HIS A 182 8.00 7.92 8.78
C HIS A 182 6.74 8.74 8.52
N LYS A 183 6.55 9.81 9.29
CA LYS A 183 5.51 10.80 8.98
C LYS A 183 5.99 11.62 7.79
N VAL A 184 5.27 11.50 6.69
CA VAL A 184 5.56 12.19 5.43
C VAL A 184 5.51 13.70 5.64
N VAL A 185 6.55 14.38 5.18
CA VAL A 185 6.69 15.83 5.20
C VAL A 185 6.88 16.36 3.78
N GLN A 186 6.88 17.68 3.61
CA GLN A 186 7.20 18.30 2.33
C GLN A 186 8.58 17.84 1.83
N ASP A 187 8.70 17.69 0.51
CA ASP A 187 9.90 17.23 -0.20
C ASP A 187 10.25 15.74 0.04
N ASP A 188 9.29 14.95 0.53
CA ASP A 188 9.36 13.49 0.53
C ASP A 188 8.77 12.94 -0.77
N TRP A 189 9.58 12.21 -1.51
CA TRP A 189 9.26 11.64 -2.82
C TRP A 189 9.38 10.13 -2.80
N TRP A 190 8.60 9.47 -3.65
CA TRP A 190 8.99 8.16 -4.17
C TRP A 190 9.61 8.39 -5.54
N ASP A 191 10.88 8.03 -5.71
CA ASP A 191 11.60 8.24 -6.96
C ASP A 191 11.16 7.19 -7.99
N GLU A 192 10.40 7.62 -9.00
CA GLU A 192 9.92 6.80 -10.12
C GLU A 192 10.62 7.16 -11.43
N ASN A 193 11.66 8.00 -11.36
CA ASN A 193 12.47 8.35 -12.52
C ASN A 193 13.41 7.19 -12.87
N SER A 194 13.10 6.44 -13.92
CA SER A 194 13.91 5.29 -14.36
C SER A 194 15.34 5.64 -14.79
N SER A 195 15.65 6.93 -14.94
CA SER A 195 17.01 7.42 -15.21
C SER A 195 17.74 7.86 -13.95
N SER A 196 17.06 7.88 -12.80
CA SER A 196 17.64 8.26 -11.51
C SER A 196 18.39 7.09 -10.87
N PRO A 197 19.53 7.33 -10.22
CA PRO A 197 20.19 6.30 -9.40
C PRO A 197 19.38 5.90 -8.17
N GLY A 198 18.38 6.71 -7.76
CA GLY A 198 17.45 6.42 -6.68
C GLY A 198 16.13 5.79 -7.12
N TYR A 199 16.01 5.35 -8.38
CA TYR A 199 14.79 4.75 -8.91
C TYR A 199 14.20 3.69 -7.98
N ASN A 200 12.88 3.76 -7.80
CA ASN A 200 12.08 2.89 -6.94
C ASN A 200 12.50 2.90 -5.46
N THR A 201 12.90 4.06 -4.95
CA THR A 201 13.22 4.27 -3.52
C THR A 201 12.60 5.55 -2.98
N PHE A 202 12.52 5.62 -1.64
CA PHE A 202 12.20 6.87 -0.94
C PHE A 202 13.34 7.88 -1.12
N HIS A 203 12.97 9.14 -1.34
CA HIS A 203 13.88 10.27 -1.48
C HIS A 203 13.34 11.48 -0.71
N HIS A 204 14.23 12.19 0.02
CA HIS A 204 13.93 13.48 0.64
C HIS A 204 14.79 14.54 0.02
N GLY A 205 14.20 15.64 -0.43
CA GLY A 205 14.91 16.78 -1.02
C GLY A 205 14.32 17.21 -2.36
N ALA A 206 15.21 17.58 -3.30
CA ALA A 206 14.78 18.05 -4.62
C ALA A 206 14.00 16.97 -5.39
N ASN A 207 13.04 17.41 -6.21
CA ASN A 207 12.28 16.51 -7.07
C ASN A 207 13.22 15.64 -7.94
N PRO A 208 13.18 14.30 -7.84
CA PRO A 208 14.01 13.41 -8.65
C PRO A 208 13.72 13.47 -10.16
N GLY A 209 12.63 14.13 -10.54
CA GLY A 209 12.17 14.21 -11.93
C GLY A 209 11.35 13.01 -12.36
N GLY A 210 11.02 12.95 -13.67
CA GLY A 210 10.17 11.89 -14.20
C GLY A 210 8.78 11.88 -13.57
N PRO A 211 8.16 10.69 -13.44
CA PRO A 211 6.84 10.54 -12.83
C PRO A 211 6.88 10.41 -11.28
N SER A 212 7.99 10.80 -10.63
CA SER A 212 8.16 10.66 -9.17
C SER A 212 7.01 11.26 -8.38
N GLU A 213 6.56 10.55 -7.35
CA GLU A 213 5.38 10.90 -6.56
C GLU A 213 5.71 11.85 -5.39
N PRO A 214 5.10 13.04 -5.31
CA PRO A 214 5.19 13.92 -4.14
C PRO A 214 4.31 13.37 -3.01
N LEU A 215 4.88 12.54 -2.13
CA LEU A 215 4.13 11.75 -1.16
C LEU A 215 3.22 12.58 -0.25
N TRP A 216 3.61 13.81 0.09
CA TRP A 216 2.83 14.73 0.95
C TRP A 216 1.60 15.32 0.27
N GLN A 217 1.51 15.25 -1.07
CA GLN A 217 0.40 15.82 -1.84
C GLN A 217 -0.68 14.79 -2.19
N ILE A 218 -0.40 13.51 -1.99
CA ILE A 218 -1.28 12.42 -2.42
C ILE A 218 -2.24 12.02 -1.28
N SER A 219 -3.17 12.89 -0.98
CA SER A 219 -4.20 12.68 0.03
C SER A 219 -5.57 12.43 -0.63
N PRO A 220 -6.42 11.53 -0.08
CA PRO A 220 -6.21 10.76 1.16
C PRO A 220 -5.47 9.42 0.99
N GLN A 221 -5.00 9.08 -0.22
CA GLN A 221 -4.42 7.78 -0.52
C GLN A 221 -3.24 7.46 0.42
N TYR A 222 -2.36 8.44 0.64
CA TYR A 222 -1.16 8.27 1.46
C TYR A 222 -1.32 8.79 2.88
N THR A 223 -2.59 8.84 3.39
CA THR A 223 -2.82 9.04 4.83
C THR A 223 -2.02 8.04 5.64
N TYR A 224 -2.01 6.77 5.22
CA TYR A 224 -1.16 5.68 5.69
C TYR A 224 -0.82 4.74 4.54
N PHE A 225 0.42 4.27 4.47
CA PHE A 225 0.79 3.27 3.48
C PHE A 225 2.00 2.43 3.90
N ALA A 226 2.12 1.26 3.27
CA ALA A 226 3.28 0.38 3.35
C ALA A 226 3.80 0.09 1.94
N VAL A 227 5.11 0.10 1.78
CA VAL A 227 5.76 -0.25 0.52
C VAL A 227 5.78 -1.77 0.35
N ILE A 228 5.23 -2.25 -0.75
CA ILE A 228 5.36 -3.64 -1.20
C ILE A 228 6.67 -3.73 -1.99
N ARG A 229 7.62 -4.52 -1.50
CA ARG A 229 8.99 -4.60 -2.07
C ARG A 229 9.02 -5.31 -3.43
N TYR A 230 8.30 -4.75 -4.39
CA TYR A 230 8.36 -5.13 -5.79
C TYR A 230 9.54 -4.44 -6.48
N ASN A 231 10.18 -5.12 -7.43
CA ASN A 231 11.32 -4.61 -8.21
C ASN A 231 12.43 -4.00 -7.33
N MET A 232 12.84 -4.72 -6.28
CA MET A 232 13.88 -4.24 -5.35
C MET A 232 15.29 -4.16 -5.95
N PRO A 233 15.65 -4.89 -7.03
CA PRO A 233 16.85 -4.58 -7.81
C PRO A 233 16.77 -3.20 -8.49
N ALA A 234 15.61 -2.52 -8.44
CA ALA A 234 15.36 -1.22 -9.05
C ALA A 234 15.72 -1.21 -10.55
N THR A 235 15.30 -2.28 -11.23
CA THR A 235 15.54 -2.41 -12.68
C THR A 235 14.66 -1.40 -13.42
N PRO A 236 15.26 -0.44 -14.16
CA PRO A 236 14.51 0.58 -14.89
C PRO A 236 13.48 -0.01 -15.84
N GLY A 237 12.29 0.61 -15.89
CA GLY A 237 11.21 0.19 -16.77
C GLY A 237 10.38 -1.00 -16.28
N ARG A 238 10.79 -1.67 -15.20
CA ARG A 238 10.06 -2.82 -14.63
C ARG A 238 8.94 -2.42 -13.67
N GLY A 239 8.69 -1.14 -13.49
CA GLY A 239 7.69 -0.60 -12.59
C GLY A 239 8.24 -0.26 -11.21
N SER A 240 7.67 0.78 -10.61
CA SER A 240 8.03 1.36 -9.31
C SER A 240 6.80 1.63 -8.46
N GLY A 241 6.95 2.12 -7.24
CA GLY A 241 5.89 2.69 -6.44
C GLY A 241 4.72 1.74 -6.13
N ILE A 242 4.97 0.47 -5.81
CA ILE A 242 3.88 -0.47 -5.48
C ILE A 242 3.61 -0.45 -3.98
N PHE A 243 2.48 0.14 -3.60
CA PHE A 243 2.11 0.35 -2.20
C PHE A 243 0.82 -0.39 -1.81
N LEU A 244 0.67 -0.61 -0.51
CA LEU A 244 -0.58 -0.91 0.16
C LEU A 244 -1.05 0.37 0.84
N HIS A 245 -2.14 1.00 0.37
CA HIS A 245 -2.56 2.34 0.78
C HIS A 245 -4.08 2.48 0.94
N GLN A 246 -4.55 3.67 1.34
CA GLN A 246 -5.98 3.95 1.48
C GLN A 246 -6.68 4.02 0.13
N ALA A 247 -7.82 3.35 0.01
CA ALA A 247 -8.64 3.37 -1.20
C ALA A 247 -9.34 4.72 -1.40
N THR A 248 -9.44 5.11 -2.66
CA THR A 248 -10.35 6.13 -3.19
C THR A 248 -11.29 5.48 -4.20
N ALA A 249 -12.00 6.27 -4.98
CA ALA A 249 -12.84 5.73 -6.04
C ALA A 249 -11.99 5.08 -7.16
N GLY A 250 -12.44 3.94 -7.67
CA GLY A 250 -11.84 3.29 -8.83
C GLY A 250 -10.67 2.34 -8.53
N ALA A 251 -10.03 1.89 -9.60
CA ALA A 251 -8.84 1.06 -9.57
C ALA A 251 -7.57 1.91 -9.36
N THR A 252 -6.45 1.25 -9.04
CA THR A 252 -5.15 1.90 -8.82
C THR A 252 -4.31 1.92 -10.10
N LEU A 253 -3.14 2.51 -10.04
CA LEU A 253 -2.13 2.44 -11.11
C LEU A 253 -1.20 1.23 -10.98
N GLY A 254 -1.48 0.35 -10.00
CA GLY A 254 -0.70 -0.88 -9.74
C GLY A 254 -0.63 -1.24 -8.26
N CYS A 255 -0.86 -0.30 -7.39
CA CYS A 255 -0.93 -0.50 -5.93
C CYS A 255 -2.09 -1.41 -5.52
N VAL A 256 -2.08 -1.82 -4.25
CA VAL A 256 -3.22 -2.42 -3.56
C VAL A 256 -3.83 -1.38 -2.63
N SER A 257 -5.15 -1.16 -2.68
CA SER A 257 -5.77 -0.20 -1.78
C SER A 257 -6.97 -0.80 -1.03
N LEU A 258 -7.18 -0.32 0.20
CA LEU A 258 -8.20 -0.76 1.14
C LEU A 258 -8.97 0.43 1.71
N PRO A 259 -10.23 0.26 2.15
CA PRO A 259 -10.87 1.22 3.02
C PRO A 259 -9.98 1.57 4.22
N GLN A 260 -10.00 2.81 4.68
CA GLN A 260 -9.08 3.30 5.72
C GLN A 260 -9.09 2.44 6.99
N GLY A 261 -10.27 2.05 7.47
CA GLY A 261 -10.39 1.22 8.68
C GLY A 261 -9.71 -0.15 8.52
N ASP A 262 -9.92 -0.81 7.39
CA ASP A 262 -9.31 -2.09 7.05
C ASP A 262 -7.80 -1.97 6.90
N LEU A 263 -7.34 -0.92 6.22
CA LEU A 263 -5.92 -0.62 6.07
C LEU A 263 -5.24 -0.45 7.43
N VAL A 264 -5.77 0.40 8.30
CA VAL A 264 -5.20 0.66 9.63
C VAL A 264 -5.19 -0.62 10.49
N ALA A 265 -6.26 -1.41 10.46
CA ALA A 265 -6.32 -2.69 11.17
C ALA A 265 -5.22 -3.65 10.69
N LEU A 266 -5.02 -3.74 9.37
CA LEU A 266 -3.99 -4.58 8.76
C LEU A 266 -2.58 -4.08 9.10
N LEU A 267 -2.30 -2.79 8.95
CA LEU A 267 -0.98 -2.22 9.22
C LEU A 267 -0.57 -2.38 10.70
N ARG A 268 -1.53 -2.21 11.64
CA ARG A 268 -1.30 -2.46 13.07
C ARG A 268 -1.04 -3.92 13.40
N TRP A 269 -1.68 -4.84 12.68
CA TRP A 269 -1.50 -6.26 12.89
C TRP A 269 -0.13 -6.74 12.40
N LEU A 270 0.35 -6.24 11.26
CA LEU A 270 1.65 -6.61 10.70
C LEU A 270 2.78 -6.38 11.70
N ASN A 271 3.67 -7.37 11.83
CA ASN A 271 4.80 -7.35 12.74
C ASN A 271 6.08 -7.75 11.99
N PRO A 272 7.11 -6.89 11.91
CA PRO A 272 8.34 -7.22 11.21
C PRO A 272 9.03 -8.49 11.75
N ALA A 273 8.92 -8.77 13.05
CA ALA A 273 9.48 -9.99 13.66
C ALA A 273 8.83 -11.29 13.14
N ALA A 274 7.62 -11.21 12.57
CA ALA A 274 6.92 -12.34 11.96
C ALA A 274 7.35 -12.60 10.50
N ASN A 275 8.31 -11.83 9.97
CA ASN A 275 8.75 -11.88 8.57
C ASN A 275 7.57 -11.91 7.58
N PRO A 276 6.65 -10.93 7.64
CA PRO A 276 5.41 -10.99 6.87
C PRO A 276 5.66 -10.96 5.37
N ARG A 277 4.76 -11.64 4.63
CA ARG A 277 4.72 -11.61 3.17
C ARG A 277 3.35 -11.18 2.69
N ILE A 278 3.33 -10.54 1.52
CA ILE A 278 2.13 -10.29 0.75
C ILE A 278 2.20 -11.08 -0.55
N VAL A 279 1.14 -11.81 -0.84
CA VAL A 279 0.97 -12.60 -2.07
C VAL A 279 -0.07 -11.91 -2.93
N LEU A 280 0.31 -11.56 -4.14
CA LEU A 280 -0.53 -10.89 -5.12
C LEU A 280 -0.77 -11.86 -6.29
N SER A 281 -2.03 -12.27 -6.52
CA SER A 281 -2.29 -13.34 -7.50
C SER A 281 -3.74 -13.39 -7.96
N PRO A 282 -4.01 -13.71 -9.22
CA PRO A 282 -5.30 -14.31 -9.58
C PRO A 282 -5.52 -15.60 -8.80
N THR A 283 -6.76 -15.90 -8.40
CA THR A 283 -7.10 -17.10 -7.61
C THR A 283 -6.62 -18.39 -8.28
N SER A 284 -6.72 -18.48 -9.61
CA SER A 284 -6.27 -19.63 -10.40
C SER A 284 -4.77 -19.88 -10.36
N GLN A 285 -3.97 -18.89 -9.97
CA GLN A 285 -2.50 -18.98 -9.95
C GLN A 285 -1.92 -19.05 -8.53
N LEU A 286 -2.75 -18.93 -7.48
CA LEU A 286 -2.30 -18.85 -6.09
C LEU A 286 -1.39 -20.03 -5.68
N SER A 287 -1.66 -21.24 -6.16
CA SER A 287 -0.86 -22.44 -5.85
C SER A 287 0.53 -22.49 -6.48
N ARG A 288 0.89 -21.48 -7.29
CA ARG A 288 2.26 -21.33 -7.82
C ARG A 288 3.23 -20.78 -6.77
N TYR A 289 2.70 -20.09 -5.78
CA TYR A 289 3.45 -19.38 -4.74
C TYR A 289 3.51 -20.15 -3.38
#